data_b69ba8bb9a2ac29140eee6650fec9774
#
_entry.id   b69ba8bb9a2ac29140eee6650fec9774
#
_cell.length_a   1.000
_cell.length_b   1.000
_cell.length_c   1.000
_cell.angle_alpha   90.00
_cell.angle_beta   90.00
_cell.angle_gamma   90.00
#
_symmetry.space_group_name_H-M   'P 1'
#
loop_
_entity.id
_entity.type
_entity.pdbx_description
1 polymer ?
#
loop_
_entity_poly.entity_id
_entity_poly.type
_entity_poly.pdbx_seq_one_letter_code
_entity_poly.pdbx_strand_id
1 'polypeptide(L)'
;AVGHLGVQVLLVLGHESCGGVTSAVTGGEHAGSVGNLIHCIQQDIPEYVGVADQIDEAIAKHTAVQVEEVLSNSLVAQKVKEGKLLVKGAHYDVNSGEVKIY
;
A
#
# COMPACT_ATOMS: atom_id res chain seq x y z
N ALA A 1 -1.11 -5.72 -17.49
CA ALA A 1 -2.33 -4.93 -17.83
C ALA A 1 -1.97 -3.53 -18.29
N VAL A 2 -1.09 -2.84 -17.57
CA VAL A 2 -0.71 -1.46 -17.90
C VAL A 2 -0.15 -1.34 -19.32
N GLY A 3 0.62 -2.31 -19.77
CA GLY A 3 1.24 -2.28 -21.10
C GLY A 3 0.37 -2.75 -22.25
N HIS A 4 -0.76 -3.39 -21.96
CA HIS A 4 -1.51 -4.12 -23.00
C HIS A 4 -2.98 -3.71 -23.15
N LEU A 5 -3.65 -3.34 -22.07
CA LEU A 5 -5.10 -3.17 -22.06
C LEU A 5 -5.53 -1.70 -22.02
N GLY A 6 -4.61 -0.76 -22.18
CA GLY A 6 -4.94 0.65 -22.14
C GLY A 6 -5.51 1.08 -20.78
N VAL A 7 -5.02 0.50 -19.70
CA VAL A 7 -5.46 0.83 -18.34
C VAL A 7 -5.24 2.32 -18.09
N GLN A 8 -6.29 3.02 -17.68
CA GLN A 8 -6.25 4.47 -17.45
C GLN A 8 -6.11 4.84 -15.98
N VAL A 9 -6.53 3.97 -15.06
CA VAL A 9 -6.45 4.20 -13.62
C VAL A 9 -5.90 2.96 -12.93
N LEU A 10 -4.89 3.15 -12.08
CA LEU A 10 -4.33 2.11 -11.23
C LEU A 10 -4.54 2.53 -9.78
N LEU A 11 -5.26 1.70 -9.01
CA LEU A 11 -5.48 1.94 -7.60
C LEU A 11 -4.58 1.03 -6.77
N VAL A 12 -3.88 1.64 -5.81
CA VAL A 12 -3.20 0.91 -4.74
C VAL A 12 -4.15 0.90 -3.55
N LEU A 13 -4.67 -0.26 -3.22
CA LEU A 13 -5.78 -0.39 -2.28
C LEU A 13 -5.29 -0.87 -0.91
N GLY A 14 -5.37 0.01 0.09
CA GLY A 14 -5.25 -0.37 1.49
C GLY A 14 -6.62 -0.77 2.04
N HIS A 15 -6.64 -1.48 3.14
CA HIS A 15 -7.89 -1.87 3.78
C HIS A 15 -7.73 -1.90 5.29
N GLU A 16 -8.82 -1.68 6.01
CA GLU A 16 -8.81 -1.80 7.46
C GLU A 16 -8.56 -3.25 7.89
N SER A 17 -8.13 -3.44 9.13
CA SER A 17 -7.82 -4.75 9.66
C SER A 17 -6.77 -5.51 8.83
N CYS A 18 -5.85 -4.78 8.18
CA CYS A 18 -4.78 -5.41 7.41
C CYS A 18 -3.85 -6.20 8.32
N GLY A 19 -3.85 -7.53 8.16
CA GLY A 19 -3.04 -8.41 8.98
C GLY A 19 -1.54 -8.13 8.88
N GLY A 20 -1.06 -7.82 7.68
CA GLY A 20 0.36 -7.51 7.45
C GLY A 20 0.79 -6.24 8.17
N VAL A 21 0.03 -5.15 8.01
CA VAL A 21 0.35 -3.88 8.68
C VAL A 21 0.19 -4.01 10.20
N THR A 22 -0.87 -4.70 10.66
CA THR A 22 -1.07 -4.94 12.08
C THR A 22 0.11 -5.68 12.70
N SER A 23 0.59 -6.74 12.05
CA SER A 23 1.74 -7.51 12.51
C SER A 23 3.02 -6.65 12.51
N ALA A 24 3.20 -5.81 11.51
CA ALA A 24 4.36 -4.92 11.42
C ALA A 24 4.37 -3.90 12.56
N VAL A 25 3.20 -3.35 12.90
CA VAL A 25 3.05 -2.34 13.96
C VAL A 25 3.19 -2.98 15.35
N THR A 26 2.51 -4.10 15.58
CA THR A 26 2.52 -4.75 16.91
C THR A 26 3.81 -5.54 17.18
N GLY A 27 4.55 -5.87 16.13
CA GLY A 27 5.78 -6.65 16.27
C GLY A 27 5.52 -8.14 16.40
N GLY A 28 6.42 -8.83 17.05
CA GLY A 28 6.40 -10.28 17.17
C GLY A 28 7.39 -10.93 16.22
N GLU A 29 7.60 -12.21 16.41
CA GLU A 29 8.52 -12.97 15.58
C GLU A 29 7.75 -13.74 14.51
N HIS A 30 8.22 -13.64 13.28
CA HIS A 30 7.69 -14.36 12.14
C HIS A 30 8.86 -14.96 11.37
N ALA A 31 8.70 -16.20 10.91
CA ALA A 31 9.76 -16.91 10.22
C ALA A 31 9.52 -16.94 8.71
N GLY A 32 10.60 -17.15 7.95
CA GLY A 32 10.57 -17.37 6.50
C GLY A 32 10.03 -16.19 5.72
N SER A 33 9.24 -16.48 4.69
CA SER A 33 8.69 -15.46 3.78
C SER A 33 7.78 -14.46 4.48
N VAL A 34 7.03 -14.91 5.48
CA VAL A 34 6.15 -14.04 6.27
C VAL A 34 6.99 -13.02 7.05
N GLY A 35 8.07 -13.47 7.67
CA GLY A 35 9.00 -12.58 8.38
C GLY A 35 9.61 -11.52 7.46
N ASN A 36 10.00 -11.92 6.27
CA ASN A 36 10.55 -11.01 5.27
C ASN A 36 9.53 -9.96 4.84
N LEU A 37 8.28 -10.38 4.61
CA LEU A 37 7.20 -9.47 4.25
C LEU A 37 6.94 -8.44 5.36
N ILE A 38 6.84 -8.89 6.60
CA ILE A 38 6.63 -8.01 7.75
C ILE A 38 7.77 -7.01 7.88
N HIS A 39 9.01 -7.46 7.70
CA HIS A 39 10.19 -6.57 7.75
C HIS A 39 10.11 -5.49 6.66
N CYS A 40 9.70 -5.84 5.44
CA CYS A 40 9.53 -4.87 4.35
C CYS A 40 8.46 -3.84 4.69
N ILE A 41 7.34 -4.26 5.28
CA ILE A 41 6.29 -3.35 5.71
C ILE A 41 6.82 -2.40 6.80
N GLN A 42 7.57 -2.92 7.77
CA GLN A 42 8.16 -2.11 8.83
C GLN A 42 9.10 -1.02 8.29
N GLN A 43 9.82 -1.31 7.22
CA GLN A 43 10.70 -0.33 6.57
C GLN A 43 9.91 0.82 5.92
N ASP A 44 8.69 0.54 5.44
CA ASP A 44 7.82 1.55 4.85
C ASP A 44 7.18 2.47 5.90
N ILE A 45 6.99 1.95 7.12
CA ILE A 45 6.28 2.65 8.20
C ILE A 45 7.06 2.65 9.52
N PRO A 46 8.36 3.04 9.51
CA PRO A 46 9.18 2.92 10.73
C PRO A 46 8.65 3.72 11.92
N GLU A 47 7.97 4.83 11.67
CA GLU A 47 7.40 5.69 12.72
C GLU A 47 6.21 5.06 13.43
N TYR A 48 5.60 4.03 12.86
CA TYR A 48 4.43 3.36 13.44
C TYR A 48 4.76 2.03 14.13
N VAL A 49 5.97 1.54 13.98
CA VAL A 49 6.38 0.28 14.63
C VAL A 49 6.32 0.47 16.14
N GLY A 50 5.55 -0.38 16.82
CA GLY A 50 5.32 -0.29 18.26
C GLY A 50 4.20 0.66 18.67
N VAL A 51 3.51 1.31 17.74
CA VAL A 51 2.43 2.27 18.03
C VAL A 51 1.09 1.65 17.63
N ALA A 52 0.58 0.76 18.46
CA ALA A 52 -0.57 -0.08 18.15
C ALA A 52 -1.91 0.67 18.06
N ASP A 53 -1.98 1.89 18.57
CA ASP A 53 -3.20 2.70 18.54
C ASP A 53 -3.33 3.55 17.27
N GLN A 54 -2.38 3.47 16.35
CA GLN A 54 -2.38 4.24 15.09
C GLN A 54 -2.30 3.34 13.86
N ILE A 55 -2.96 2.18 13.90
CA ILE A 55 -2.92 1.21 12.81
C ILE A 55 -3.55 1.78 11.53
N ASP A 56 -4.63 2.54 11.63
CA ASP A 56 -5.28 3.14 10.45
C ASP A 56 -4.34 4.14 9.75
N GLU A 57 -3.63 4.96 10.51
CA GLU A 57 -2.63 5.87 9.96
C GLU A 57 -1.46 5.09 9.33
N ALA A 58 -1.06 3.99 9.96
CA ALA A 58 -0.01 3.12 9.42
C ALA A 58 -0.43 2.51 8.09
N ILE A 59 -1.68 2.07 7.96
CA ILE A 59 -2.23 1.55 6.71
C ILE A 59 -2.18 2.62 5.61
N ALA A 60 -2.61 3.84 5.93
CA ALA A 60 -2.58 4.95 4.98
C ALA A 60 -1.15 5.27 4.54
N LYS A 61 -0.21 5.30 5.47
CA LYS A 61 1.21 5.55 5.17
C LYS A 61 1.80 4.47 4.29
N HIS A 62 1.53 3.20 4.61
CA HIS A 62 1.99 2.07 3.81
C HIS A 62 1.44 2.15 2.38
N THR A 63 0.17 2.47 2.23
CA THR A 63 -0.46 2.65 0.92
C THR A 63 0.22 3.77 0.13
N ALA A 64 0.51 4.90 0.78
CA ALA A 64 1.20 6.02 0.14
C ALA A 64 2.60 5.64 -0.35
N VAL A 65 3.36 4.87 0.46
CA VAL A 65 4.68 4.37 0.06
C VAL A 65 4.58 3.44 -1.13
N GLN A 66 3.57 2.56 -1.15
CA GLN A 66 3.36 1.65 -2.29
C GLN A 66 3.00 2.42 -3.56
N VAL A 67 2.24 3.51 -3.48
CA VAL A 67 1.98 4.38 -4.62
C VAL A 67 3.28 4.95 -5.17
N GLU A 68 4.17 5.43 -4.29
CA GLU A 68 5.47 5.95 -4.70
C GLU A 68 6.33 4.87 -5.39
N GLU A 69 6.33 3.65 -4.87
CA GLU A 69 7.07 2.54 -5.48
C GLU A 69 6.52 2.18 -6.86
N VAL A 70 5.20 2.16 -7.02
CA VAL A 70 4.57 1.92 -8.32
C VAL A 70 4.97 3.02 -9.30
N LEU A 71 4.94 4.28 -8.88
CA LEU A 71 5.32 5.41 -9.72
C LEU A 71 6.81 5.41 -10.08
N SER A 72 7.65 4.72 -9.33
CA SER A 72 9.08 4.58 -9.64
C SER A 72 9.35 3.56 -10.75
N ASN A 73 8.38 2.72 -11.09
CA ASN A 73 8.50 1.79 -12.20
C ASN A 73 8.54 2.58 -13.52
N SER A 74 9.52 2.27 -14.38
CA SER A 74 9.76 3.05 -15.59
C SER A 74 8.59 3.02 -16.57
N LEU A 75 7.93 1.87 -16.73
CA LEU A 75 6.76 1.77 -17.61
C LEU A 75 5.57 2.57 -17.07
N VAL A 76 5.32 2.46 -15.76
CA VAL A 76 4.24 3.19 -15.10
C VAL A 76 4.50 4.70 -15.18
N ALA A 77 5.72 5.13 -14.86
CA ALA A 77 6.10 6.54 -14.90
C ALA A 77 5.94 7.12 -16.33
N GLN A 78 6.29 6.35 -17.34
CA GLN A 78 6.13 6.77 -18.73
C GLN A 78 4.65 6.96 -19.08
N LYS A 79 3.79 6.01 -18.69
CA LYS A 79 2.34 6.09 -18.95
C LYS A 79 1.68 7.27 -18.24
N VAL A 80 2.10 7.56 -17.00
CA VAL A 80 1.63 8.73 -16.26
C VAL A 80 2.07 10.01 -16.96
N LYS A 81 3.32 10.10 -17.39
CA LYS A 81 3.85 11.26 -18.10
C LYS A 81 3.12 11.52 -19.43
N GLU A 82 2.71 10.46 -20.11
CA GLU A 82 1.96 10.54 -21.36
C GLU A 82 0.48 10.90 -21.14
N GLY A 83 0.02 10.98 -19.91
CA GLY A 83 -1.38 11.22 -19.56
C GLY A 83 -2.30 10.04 -19.80
N LYS A 84 -1.75 8.83 -19.93
CA LYS A 84 -2.50 7.60 -20.22
C LYS A 84 -2.83 6.79 -18.97
N LEU A 85 -2.22 7.12 -17.83
CA LEU A 85 -2.39 6.39 -16.58
C LEU A 85 -2.43 7.35 -15.39
N LEU A 86 -3.40 7.17 -14.52
CA LEU A 86 -3.50 7.85 -13.24
C LEU A 86 -3.30 6.82 -12.13
N VAL A 87 -2.37 7.08 -11.21
CA VAL A 87 -2.12 6.21 -10.07
C VAL A 87 -2.59 6.89 -8.81
N LYS A 88 -3.43 6.22 -8.04
CA LYS A 88 -3.99 6.72 -6.79
C LYS A 88 -3.92 5.66 -5.70
N GLY A 89 -3.78 6.12 -4.46
CA GLY A 89 -4.01 5.28 -3.29
C GLY A 89 -5.46 5.38 -2.85
N ALA A 90 -5.98 4.30 -2.29
CA ALA A 90 -7.35 4.25 -1.81
C ALA A 90 -7.46 3.34 -0.59
N HIS A 91 -8.52 3.51 0.18
CA HIS A 91 -8.82 2.68 1.35
C HIS A 91 -10.15 1.97 1.17
N TYR A 92 -10.15 0.65 1.34
CA TYR A 92 -11.34 -0.19 1.27
C TYR A 92 -11.86 -0.46 2.68
N ASP A 93 -13.14 -0.13 2.92
CA ASP A 93 -13.82 -0.44 4.17
C ASP A 93 -14.49 -1.81 4.04
N VAL A 94 -13.97 -2.80 4.79
CA VAL A 94 -14.47 -4.18 4.69
C VAL A 94 -15.89 -4.35 5.25
N ASN A 95 -16.34 -3.43 6.10
CA ASN A 95 -17.69 -3.50 6.67
C ASN A 95 -18.76 -2.95 5.72
N SER A 96 -18.47 -1.84 5.06
CA SER A 96 -19.45 -1.17 4.19
C SER A 96 -19.24 -1.48 2.70
N GLY A 97 -18.04 -1.93 2.32
CA GLY A 97 -17.68 -2.11 0.92
C GLY A 97 -17.34 -0.81 0.21
N GLU A 98 -17.22 0.29 0.93
CA GLU A 98 -16.88 1.58 0.34
C GLU A 98 -15.38 1.72 0.09
N VAL A 99 -15.03 2.43 -0.98
CA VAL A 99 -13.65 2.78 -1.33
C VAL A 99 -13.51 4.29 -1.24
N LYS A 100 -12.53 4.73 -0.44
CA LYS A 100 -12.19 6.15 -0.33
C LYS A 100 -10.85 6.39 -0.99
N ILE A 101 -10.79 7.32 -1.94
CA ILE A 101 -9.55 7.73 -2.59
C ILE A 101 -8.80 8.65 -1.62
N TYR A 102 -7.53 8.34 -1.41
CA TYR A 102 -6.67 9.21 -0.61
C TYR A 102 -6.32 10.51 -1.33
#